data_6d8276fb987a0f9bfe7d81abaf3bdb26
#
_entry.id   6d8276fb987a0f9bfe7d81abaf3bdb26
#
_cell.length_a   1.000
_cell.length_b   1.000
_cell.length_c   1.000
_cell.angle_alpha   90.00
_cell.angle_beta   90.00
_cell.angle_gamma   90.00
#
_symmetry.space_group_name_H-M   'P 1'
#
loop_
_entity.id
_entity.type
_entity.pdbx_description
1 polymer ?
#
loop_
_entity_poly.entity_id
_entity_poly.type
_entity_poly.pdbx_seq_one_letter_code
_entity_poly.pdbx_strand_id
1 'polypeptide(L)'
;MKAHRQLVILVGLFLFSFVVFSIEIHAYDLVIKNAMVYDGTGAAPQAISIAVNGDRVVAHLPSNAKYSAKKTVDAKQQALAPGFINMLSWATESLIVDGRGQSDLRQGITLEVFGEGWSMGPLNPAMKKEALEQQSDFHYDIAWTSL
;
A
#
# COMPACT_ATOMS: atom_id res chain seq x y z
N MET A 1 -67.23 14.78 6.12
CA MET A 1 -66.23 14.71 5.00
C MET A 1 -64.88 15.38 5.30
N LYS A 2 -64.77 16.41 6.17
CA LYS A 2 -63.45 17.07 6.48
C LYS A 2 -62.50 16.20 7.35
N ALA A 3 -63.03 15.42 8.30
CA ALA A 3 -62.20 14.60 9.19
C ALA A 3 -61.49 13.44 8.49
N HIS A 4 -62.07 12.80 7.48
CA HIS A 4 -61.47 11.72 6.72
C HIS A 4 -60.29 12.17 5.84
N ARG A 5 -60.34 13.41 5.32
CA ARG A 5 -59.24 13.99 4.52
C ARG A 5 -57.98 14.30 5.36
N GLN A 6 -58.17 14.72 6.62
CA GLN A 6 -57.04 14.98 7.50
C GLN A 6 -56.36 13.71 7.98
N LEU A 7 -57.12 12.62 8.21
CA LEU A 7 -56.55 11.34 8.62
C LEU A 7 -55.69 10.71 7.50
N VAL A 8 -56.12 10.80 6.26
CA VAL A 8 -55.38 10.26 5.10
C VAL A 8 -54.05 11.02 4.88
N ILE A 9 -54.06 12.33 5.12
CA ILE A 9 -52.80 13.14 4.99
C ILE A 9 -51.81 12.83 6.12
N LEU A 10 -52.30 12.58 7.37
CA LEU A 10 -51.47 12.22 8.50
C LEU A 10 -50.83 10.81 8.34
N VAL A 11 -51.60 9.84 7.83
CA VAL A 11 -51.08 8.50 7.55
C VAL A 11 -50.11 8.48 6.39
N GLY A 12 -50.36 9.32 5.36
CA GLY A 12 -49.42 9.50 4.22
C GLY A 12 -48.08 10.12 4.63
N LEU A 13 -48.07 11.07 5.58
CA LEU A 13 -46.83 11.68 6.10
C LEU A 13 -46.05 10.73 7.01
N PHE A 14 -46.72 9.81 7.69
CA PHE A 14 -46.06 8.82 8.57
C PHE A 14 -45.41 7.69 7.80
N LEU A 15 -45.88 7.38 6.59
CA LEU A 15 -45.32 6.37 5.70
C LEU A 15 -44.07 6.87 4.90
N PHE A 16 -43.87 8.18 4.84
CA PHE A 16 -42.72 8.75 4.09
C PHE A 16 -41.45 8.93 4.95
N SER A 17 -41.52 8.58 6.25
CA SER A 17 -40.36 8.72 7.18
C SER A 17 -39.54 7.43 7.34
N PHE A 18 -39.73 6.42 6.47
CA PHE A 18 -38.73 5.36 6.36
C PHE A 18 -37.55 5.89 5.53
N VAL A 19 -36.69 6.67 6.20
CA VAL A 19 -35.34 6.94 5.69
C VAL A 19 -34.65 5.60 5.57
N VAL A 20 -34.59 5.07 4.36
CA VAL A 20 -33.74 3.93 4.04
C VAL A 20 -32.32 4.43 4.24
N PHE A 21 -31.73 4.14 5.40
CA PHE A 21 -30.30 4.25 5.60
C PHE A 21 -29.66 3.24 4.64
N SER A 22 -29.36 3.69 3.43
CA SER A 22 -28.51 2.93 2.53
C SER A 22 -27.16 2.82 3.20
N ILE A 23 -26.83 1.64 3.71
CA ILE A 23 -25.46 1.33 4.12
C ILE A 23 -24.67 1.31 2.81
N GLU A 24 -23.94 2.39 2.53
CA GLU A 24 -22.97 2.40 1.44
C GLU A 24 -21.89 1.37 1.78
N ILE A 25 -21.94 0.24 1.11
CA ILE A 25 -20.87 -0.75 1.15
C ILE A 25 -19.77 -0.21 0.23
N HIS A 26 -18.78 0.44 0.79
CA HIS A 26 -17.62 0.85 0.02
C HIS A 26 -16.92 -0.39 -0.55
N ALA A 27 -16.72 -0.38 -1.87
CA ALA A 27 -15.93 -1.40 -2.54
C ALA A 27 -14.45 -1.02 -2.52
N TYR A 28 -13.61 -1.92 -2.02
CA TYR A 28 -12.15 -1.75 -1.99
C TYR A 28 -11.47 -2.73 -2.94
N ASP A 29 -10.30 -2.38 -3.44
CA ASP A 29 -9.50 -3.32 -4.21
C ASP A 29 -8.89 -4.40 -3.31
N LEU A 30 -8.42 -4.00 -2.12
CA LEU A 30 -7.84 -4.89 -1.13
C LEU A 30 -8.24 -4.45 0.27
N VAL A 31 -8.58 -5.41 1.12
CA VAL A 31 -8.66 -5.21 2.58
C VAL A 31 -7.73 -6.20 3.27
N ILE A 32 -6.85 -5.68 4.14
CA ILE A 32 -6.04 -6.46 5.07
C ILE A 32 -6.75 -6.41 6.41
N LYS A 33 -7.40 -7.50 6.79
CA LYS A 33 -8.20 -7.59 8.02
C LYS A 33 -7.42 -8.23 9.17
N ASN A 34 -7.91 -8.01 10.39
CA ASN A 34 -7.37 -8.62 11.62
C ASN A 34 -5.86 -8.35 11.79
N ALA A 35 -5.43 -7.12 11.49
CA ALA A 35 -4.04 -6.71 11.66
C ALA A 35 -3.83 -5.96 12.96
N MET A 36 -2.64 -6.10 13.56
CA MET A 36 -2.12 -5.17 14.55
C MET A 36 -1.33 -4.09 13.81
N VAL A 37 -1.97 -2.94 13.58
CA VAL A 37 -1.44 -1.88 12.71
C VAL A 37 -0.51 -0.95 13.48
N TYR A 38 0.69 -0.80 12.96
CA TYR A 38 1.72 0.17 13.36
C TYR A 38 1.82 1.22 12.24
N ASP A 39 1.27 2.40 12.44
CA ASP A 39 1.14 3.42 11.38
C ASP A 39 2.39 4.29 11.16
N GLY A 40 3.45 4.07 11.94
CA GLY A 40 4.70 4.83 11.86
C GLY A 40 4.69 6.17 12.61
N THR A 41 3.59 6.55 13.26
CA THR A 41 3.51 7.82 14.03
C THR A 41 4.15 7.73 15.41
N GLY A 42 4.49 6.54 15.89
CA GLY A 42 4.94 6.28 17.25
C GLY A 42 3.79 6.07 18.25
N ALA A 43 2.55 6.12 17.79
CA ALA A 43 1.39 5.78 18.63
C ALA A 43 1.31 4.28 18.92
N ALA A 44 0.52 3.91 19.93
CA ALA A 44 0.26 2.50 20.23
C ALA A 44 -0.41 1.80 19.03
N PRO A 45 -0.05 0.53 18.74
CA PRO A 45 -0.64 -0.20 17.65
C PRO A 45 -2.14 -0.41 17.83
N GLN A 46 -2.87 -0.49 16.73
CA GLN A 46 -4.32 -0.65 16.71
C GLN A 46 -4.74 -1.95 16.05
N ALA A 47 -5.67 -2.68 16.68
CA ALA A 47 -6.29 -3.88 16.11
C ALA A 47 -7.40 -3.45 15.13
N ILE A 48 -7.06 -3.19 13.88
CA ILE A 48 -7.95 -2.68 12.83
C ILE A 48 -7.70 -3.39 11.49
N SER A 49 -8.48 -3.02 10.48
CA SER A 49 -8.26 -3.44 9.10
C SER A 49 -7.85 -2.24 8.25
N ILE A 50 -7.04 -2.48 7.23
CA ILE A 50 -6.59 -1.46 6.28
C ILE A 50 -7.23 -1.73 4.93
N ALA A 51 -7.85 -0.70 4.34
CA ALA A 51 -8.43 -0.76 3.00
C ALA A 51 -7.58 0.02 2.00
N VAL A 52 -7.41 -0.56 0.81
CA VAL A 52 -6.56 -0.03 -0.26
C VAL A 52 -7.37 0.03 -1.56
N ASN A 53 -7.22 1.14 -2.29
CA ASN A 53 -7.69 1.31 -3.67
C ASN A 53 -6.51 1.79 -4.53
N GLY A 54 -6.23 1.05 -5.60
CA GLY A 54 -5.05 1.30 -6.43
C GLY A 54 -3.77 1.22 -5.60
N ASP A 55 -3.05 2.33 -5.54
CA ASP A 55 -1.78 2.49 -4.81
C ASP A 55 -1.94 3.22 -3.46
N ARG A 56 -3.18 3.44 -2.99
CA ARG A 56 -3.47 4.26 -1.81
C ARG A 56 -4.16 3.48 -0.71
N VAL A 57 -3.70 3.69 0.51
CA VAL A 57 -4.48 3.38 1.72
C VAL A 57 -5.60 4.42 1.82
N VAL A 58 -6.85 3.97 1.75
CA VAL A 58 -8.03 4.84 1.70
C VAL A 58 -8.86 4.82 2.98
N ALA A 59 -8.72 3.80 3.80
CA ALA A 59 -9.45 3.74 5.07
C ALA A 59 -8.75 2.86 6.12
N HIS A 60 -8.93 3.27 7.37
CA HIS A 60 -8.71 2.48 8.58
C HIS A 60 -10.09 2.02 9.07
N LEU A 61 -10.33 0.73 9.02
CA LEU A 61 -11.63 0.14 9.31
C LEU A 61 -11.61 -0.52 10.70
N PRO A 62 -12.60 -0.25 11.55
CA PRO A 62 -12.78 -1.02 12.78
C PRO A 62 -12.88 -2.51 12.48
N SER A 63 -12.46 -3.36 13.42
CA SER A 63 -12.45 -4.83 13.23
C SER A 63 -13.83 -5.43 12.94
N ASN A 64 -14.92 -4.75 13.33
CA ASN A 64 -16.30 -5.13 13.09
C ASN A 64 -16.94 -4.45 11.88
N ALA A 65 -16.19 -3.68 11.10
CA ALA A 65 -16.72 -2.97 9.93
C ALA A 65 -17.21 -3.95 8.87
N LYS A 66 -18.34 -3.61 8.25
CA LYS A 66 -18.85 -4.29 7.05
C LYS A 66 -18.24 -3.60 5.82
N TYR A 67 -17.71 -4.37 4.91
CA TYR A 67 -17.10 -3.87 3.67
C TYR A 67 -17.29 -4.87 2.54
N SER A 68 -17.07 -4.40 1.33
CA SER A 68 -16.86 -5.21 0.13
C SER A 68 -15.45 -4.97 -0.39
N ALA A 69 -14.74 -5.99 -0.84
CA ALA A 69 -13.40 -5.87 -1.42
C ALA A 69 -13.20 -6.93 -2.50
N LYS A 70 -12.44 -6.58 -3.55
CA LYS A 70 -12.05 -7.54 -4.60
C LYS A 70 -11.15 -8.64 -4.03
N LYS A 71 -10.27 -8.29 -3.09
CA LYS A 71 -9.38 -9.20 -2.39
C LYS A 71 -9.36 -8.91 -0.89
N THR A 72 -9.40 -9.95 -0.08
CA THR A 72 -9.22 -9.84 1.38
C THR A 72 -8.07 -10.73 1.82
N VAL A 73 -7.17 -10.17 2.62
CA VAL A 73 -6.07 -10.87 3.29
C VAL A 73 -6.34 -10.86 4.78
N ASP A 74 -6.28 -12.01 5.42
CA ASP A 74 -6.37 -12.12 6.87
C ASP A 74 -4.96 -12.10 7.47
N ALA A 75 -4.63 -11.03 8.17
CA ALA A 75 -3.33 -10.86 8.83
C ALA A 75 -3.20 -11.73 10.10
N LYS A 76 -4.27 -12.38 10.57
CA LYS A 76 -4.25 -13.28 11.73
C LYS A 76 -3.58 -12.66 12.96
N GLN A 77 -3.88 -11.41 13.22
CA GLN A 77 -3.31 -10.58 14.29
C GLN A 77 -1.79 -10.34 14.18
N GLN A 78 -1.21 -10.59 13.03
CA GLN A 78 0.18 -10.21 12.77
C GLN A 78 0.33 -8.69 12.67
N ALA A 79 1.56 -8.21 12.90
CA ALA A 79 1.90 -6.81 12.72
C ALA A 79 1.77 -6.41 11.26
N LEU A 80 1.17 -5.24 11.02
CA LEU A 80 1.10 -4.57 9.73
C LEU A 80 1.69 -3.17 9.89
N ALA A 81 2.72 -2.88 9.13
CA ALA A 81 3.40 -1.59 9.12
C ALA A 81 3.64 -1.13 7.68
N PRO A 82 3.91 0.17 7.43
CA PRO A 82 4.51 0.62 6.19
C PRO A 82 5.77 -0.17 5.87
N GLY A 83 6.06 -0.36 4.59
CA GLY A 83 7.31 -0.99 4.16
C GLY A 83 8.52 -0.19 4.63
N PHE A 84 9.61 -0.87 4.99
CA PHE A 84 10.83 -0.22 5.45
C PHE A 84 11.60 0.40 4.29
N ILE A 85 12.31 1.47 4.59
CA ILE A 85 13.21 2.16 3.67
C ILE A 85 14.64 1.84 4.10
N ASN A 86 15.40 1.15 3.25
CA ASN A 86 16.82 0.97 3.45
C ASN A 86 17.55 2.23 2.94
N MET A 87 17.95 3.09 3.86
CA MET A 87 18.57 4.38 3.55
C MET A 87 20.04 4.28 3.12
N LEU A 88 20.63 3.10 3.20
CA LEU A 88 22.02 2.84 2.87
C LEU A 88 22.16 1.44 2.28
N SER A 89 21.78 1.31 1.02
CA SER A 89 21.84 0.03 0.32
C SER A 89 23.09 -0.08 -0.56
N TRP A 90 23.71 -1.25 -0.51
CA TRP A 90 24.81 -1.64 -1.41
C TRP A 90 24.35 -2.69 -2.44
N ALA A 91 23.05 -2.93 -2.55
CA ALA A 91 22.49 -3.98 -3.41
C ALA A 91 22.35 -3.57 -4.89
N THR A 92 22.96 -2.49 -5.35
CA THR A 92 22.78 -1.97 -6.71
C THR A 92 23.08 -3.03 -7.76
N GLU A 93 24.29 -3.62 -7.73
CA GLU A 93 24.71 -4.61 -8.72
C GLU A 93 23.90 -5.91 -8.64
N SER A 94 23.65 -6.38 -7.42
CA SER A 94 22.84 -7.59 -7.23
C SER A 94 21.41 -7.42 -7.72
N LEU A 95 20.82 -6.23 -7.61
CA LEU A 95 19.49 -5.92 -8.12
C LEU A 95 19.45 -5.75 -9.65
N ILE A 96 20.55 -5.32 -10.27
CA ILE A 96 20.69 -5.33 -11.74
C ILE A 96 20.69 -6.77 -12.24
N VAL A 97 21.40 -7.67 -11.57
CA VAL A 97 21.48 -9.09 -11.95
C VAL A 97 20.17 -9.84 -11.61
N ASP A 98 19.60 -9.58 -10.45
CA ASP A 98 18.33 -10.17 -10.02
C ASP A 98 17.39 -9.12 -9.40
N GLY A 99 16.60 -8.46 -10.24
CA GLY A 99 15.66 -7.43 -9.85
C GLY A 99 14.51 -7.89 -8.94
N ARG A 100 14.45 -9.17 -8.56
CA ARG A 100 13.41 -9.66 -7.64
C ARG A 100 13.60 -9.20 -6.21
N GLY A 101 14.83 -8.82 -5.80
CA GLY A 101 15.13 -8.27 -4.48
C GLY A 101 14.62 -9.11 -3.30
N GLN A 102 14.69 -10.45 -3.41
CA GLN A 102 14.02 -11.36 -2.47
C GLN A 102 14.52 -11.27 -1.04
N SER A 103 15.79 -10.96 -0.83
CA SER A 103 16.35 -10.76 0.52
C SER A 103 15.69 -9.59 1.21
N ASP A 104 15.54 -8.48 0.51
CA ASP A 104 15.04 -7.22 1.05
C ASP A 104 13.52 -7.27 1.20
N LEU A 105 12.80 -7.73 0.18
CA LEU A 105 11.35 -7.90 0.24
C LEU A 105 10.89 -8.81 1.39
N ARG A 106 11.63 -9.90 1.65
CA ARG A 106 11.29 -10.82 2.75
C ARG A 106 11.55 -10.22 4.13
N GLN A 107 12.35 -9.17 4.21
CA GLN A 107 12.59 -8.40 5.42
C GLN A 107 11.64 -7.17 5.53
N GLY A 108 10.74 -6.99 4.55
CA GLY A 108 9.77 -5.90 4.55
C GLY A 108 10.33 -4.59 4.00
N ILE A 109 11.48 -4.60 3.34
CA ILE A 109 12.06 -3.44 2.67
C ILE A 109 11.34 -3.24 1.34
N THR A 110 10.85 -2.04 1.08
CA THR A 110 10.08 -1.68 -0.11
C THR A 110 10.68 -0.51 -0.89
N LEU A 111 11.70 0.12 -0.33
CA LEU A 111 12.46 1.20 -0.96
C LEU A 111 13.93 1.06 -0.58
N GLU A 112 14.80 1.19 -1.59
CA GLU A 112 16.25 1.19 -1.44
C GLU A 112 16.79 2.55 -1.83
N VAL A 113 17.74 3.08 -1.05
CA VAL A 113 18.49 4.31 -1.36
C VAL A 113 19.95 3.94 -1.58
N PHE A 114 20.45 4.26 -2.77
CA PHE A 114 21.80 3.97 -3.20
C PHE A 114 22.63 5.26 -3.34
N GLY A 115 23.95 5.12 -3.50
CA GLY A 115 24.82 6.20 -3.91
C GLY A 115 25.83 6.65 -2.85
N GLU A 116 25.94 5.97 -1.72
CA GLU A 116 27.05 6.22 -0.79
C GLU A 116 28.36 5.73 -1.41
N GLY A 117 29.28 6.67 -1.64
CA GLY A 117 30.64 6.39 -2.12
C GLY A 117 30.78 6.02 -3.60
N TRP A 118 29.72 5.57 -4.27
CA TRP A 118 29.75 5.21 -5.69
C TRP A 118 28.43 5.59 -6.40
N SER A 119 28.55 6.17 -7.62
CA SER A 119 27.42 6.44 -8.51
C SER A 119 27.49 5.58 -9.76
N MET A 120 26.35 4.98 -10.15
CA MET A 120 26.21 4.23 -11.40
C MET A 120 26.08 5.12 -12.65
N GLY A 121 26.12 6.42 -12.51
CA GLY A 121 26.03 7.39 -13.60
C GLY A 121 26.14 8.85 -13.11
N PRO A 122 26.20 9.81 -14.04
CA PRO A 122 26.31 9.65 -15.50
C PRO A 122 27.66 9.09 -15.94
N LEU A 123 27.68 8.32 -17.05
CA LEU A 123 28.88 7.67 -17.57
C LEU A 123 29.19 8.13 -19.01
N ASN A 124 30.40 8.58 -19.27
CA ASN A 124 30.91 8.75 -20.60
C ASN A 124 31.46 7.41 -21.16
N PRO A 125 31.85 7.32 -22.45
CA PRO A 125 32.34 6.06 -23.04
C PRO A 125 33.56 5.47 -22.33
N ALA A 126 34.51 6.33 -21.89
CA ALA A 126 35.68 5.88 -21.17
C ALA A 126 35.35 5.32 -19.78
N MET A 127 34.46 6.00 -19.05
CA MET A 127 33.97 5.54 -17.74
C MET A 127 33.17 4.22 -17.86
N LYS A 128 32.39 4.05 -18.94
CA LYS A 128 31.70 2.78 -19.16
C LYS A 128 32.69 1.63 -19.37
N LYS A 129 33.74 1.86 -20.18
CA LYS A 129 34.76 0.86 -20.42
C LYS A 129 35.43 0.46 -19.10
N GLU A 130 35.85 1.45 -18.31
CA GLU A 130 36.48 1.24 -17.01
C GLU A 130 35.53 0.49 -16.05
N ALA A 131 34.25 0.90 -15.96
CA ALA A 131 33.28 0.25 -15.11
C ALA A 131 33.03 -1.22 -15.51
N LEU A 132 33.07 -1.55 -16.80
CA LEU A 132 32.96 -2.95 -17.28
C LEU A 132 34.23 -3.76 -16.93
N GLU A 133 35.40 -3.16 -17.00
CA GLU A 133 36.69 -3.82 -16.66
C GLU A 133 36.83 -4.06 -15.14
N GLN A 134 36.17 -3.22 -14.32
CA GLN A 134 36.24 -3.28 -12.85
C GLN A 134 35.14 -4.15 -12.22
N GLN A 135 34.22 -4.72 -12.99
CA GLN A 135 33.22 -5.66 -12.47
C GLN A 135 33.91 -6.87 -11.83
N SER A 136 33.44 -7.28 -10.65
CA SER A 136 34.01 -8.41 -9.91
C SER A 136 33.08 -9.62 -9.97
N ASP A 137 32.30 -9.88 -8.93
CA ASP A 137 31.46 -11.07 -8.82
C ASP A 137 30.19 -11.00 -9.70
N PHE A 138 29.74 -9.77 -9.98
CA PHE A 138 28.57 -9.52 -10.82
C PHE A 138 28.97 -9.01 -12.19
N HIS A 139 28.50 -9.66 -13.24
CA HIS A 139 28.70 -9.26 -14.61
C HIS A 139 27.39 -8.85 -15.27
N TYR A 140 27.31 -7.63 -15.80
CA TYR A 140 26.12 -7.08 -16.44
C TYR A 140 26.51 -6.03 -17.49
N ASP A 141 25.63 -5.81 -18.47
CA ASP A 141 25.82 -4.76 -19.46
C ASP A 141 25.44 -3.38 -18.91
N ILE A 142 26.27 -2.37 -19.22
CA ILE A 142 25.99 -0.98 -18.88
C ILE A 142 25.35 -0.29 -20.09
N ALA A 143 24.03 -0.42 -20.22
CA ALA A 143 23.27 0.15 -21.34
C ALA A 143 22.95 1.64 -21.19
N TRP A 144 23.01 2.17 -19.97
CA TRP A 144 22.68 3.56 -19.64
C TRP A 144 23.88 4.51 -19.74
N THR A 145 23.59 5.83 -19.82
CA THR A 145 24.56 6.94 -19.75
C THR A 145 24.26 7.89 -18.60
N SER A 146 23.00 7.95 -18.17
CA SER A 146 22.51 8.74 -17.03
C SER A 146 21.63 7.86 -16.14
N LEU A 147 21.46 8.27 -14.92
CA LEU A 147 20.48 7.69 -14.01
C LEU A 147 19.11 8.29 -14.28
#